data_b5c1f1de0c6f901cf6560fc88c519078
#
_entry.id   b5c1f1de0c6f901cf6560fc88c519078
#
_cell.length_a   1.000
_cell.length_b   1.000
_cell.length_c   1.000
_cell.angle_alpha   90.00
_cell.angle_beta   90.00
_cell.angle_gamma   90.00
#
_symmetry.space_group_name_H-M   'P 1'
#
loop_
_entity.id
_entity.type
_entity.pdbx_description
1 polymer ?
#
loop_
_entity_poly.entity_id
_entity_poly.type
_entity_poly.pdbx_seq_one_letter_code
_entity_poly.pdbx_strand_id
1 'polypeptide(L)'
;MEGLLMDGVKLTKLMDRLGLVNVTPEVDISERIITSPNVNRPALQLAGFFENFDKNRIQLIGNVEYSYMYDKMTSEERHVCFGNLMGYEVPAIVFCRGLEVSPGFKQLAINNNVPVLSTDMDTCSLIAAMVRVLKEELAPTISIHGVLVEIFGEGVLITGESGIGKSESALEIIRRGHRLVSDDVVELRKISDDTIIGRAPDITRHLIELRGIGIIDVKTLFGVQSVKEKQEVNLVIQLEDWVKDKEYDRLGLEDKYTEFLGIKIPVHNIPIRPGRNLAIICEAAAINHRQKKMGYNAAQELYKRVTENLMK
;
A
#
# COMPACT_ATOMS: atom_id res chain seq x y z
N MET A 1 -18.37 -10.33 -2.53
CA MET A 1 -18.05 -8.90 -2.50
C MET A 1 -17.91 -8.49 -1.05
N GLU A 2 -16.75 -8.74 -0.48
CA GLU A 2 -16.41 -8.31 0.89
C GLU A 2 -16.02 -6.85 0.84
N GLY A 3 -16.54 -6.10 1.82
CA GLY A 3 -16.62 -4.66 1.80
C GLY A 3 -15.27 -3.95 1.68
N LEU A 4 -15.22 -2.92 0.86
CA LEU A 4 -14.22 -1.85 0.93
C LEU A 4 -14.33 -1.21 2.33
N LEU A 5 -13.53 -1.65 3.26
CA LEU A 5 -13.31 -0.95 4.51
C LEU A 5 -12.44 0.28 4.20
N MET A 6 -13.07 1.44 4.06
CA MET A 6 -12.38 2.71 4.15
C MET A 6 -12.17 3.03 5.64
N ASP A 7 -11.33 2.24 6.28
CA ASP A 7 -10.87 2.56 7.62
C ASP A 7 -9.85 3.70 7.50
N GLY A 8 -10.14 4.84 8.15
CA GLY A 8 -9.22 5.95 8.22
C GLY A 8 -7.94 5.57 8.98
N VAL A 9 -6.95 6.44 8.96
CA VAL A 9 -5.66 6.27 9.65
C VAL A 9 -5.72 6.94 11.00
N LYS A 10 -5.34 6.24 12.10
CA LYS A 10 -5.19 6.88 13.41
C LYS A 10 -4.12 7.95 13.36
N LEU A 11 -4.42 9.12 13.93
CA LEU A 11 -3.48 10.25 13.98
C LEU A 11 -2.17 9.87 14.69
N THR A 12 -2.26 9.05 15.74
CA THR A 12 -1.09 8.53 16.47
C THR A 12 -0.13 7.76 15.55
N LYS A 13 -0.66 6.90 14.67
CA LYS A 13 0.17 6.16 13.70
C LYS A 13 0.89 7.10 12.71
N LEU A 14 0.20 8.16 12.28
CA LEU A 14 0.80 9.16 11.39
C LEU A 14 1.90 9.95 12.11
N MET A 15 1.67 10.30 13.38
CA MET A 15 2.67 10.98 14.21
C MET A 15 3.94 10.14 14.36
N ASP A 16 3.82 8.87 14.70
CA ASP A 16 4.95 7.95 14.86
C ASP A 16 5.76 7.80 13.57
N ARG A 17 5.06 7.66 12.43
CA ARG A 17 5.74 7.50 11.12
C ARG A 17 6.44 8.76 10.63
N LEU A 18 6.00 9.96 11.04
CA LEU A 18 6.52 11.25 10.57
C LEU A 18 7.30 12.01 11.64
N GLY A 19 7.41 11.46 12.86
CA GLY A 19 8.10 12.13 13.97
C GLY A 19 7.43 13.43 14.40
N LEU A 20 6.08 13.48 14.38
CA LEU A 20 5.33 14.68 14.79
C LEU A 20 5.17 14.72 16.31
N VAL A 21 5.35 15.88 16.90
CA VAL A 21 5.24 16.10 18.35
C VAL A 21 3.89 16.72 18.68
N ASN A 22 3.16 16.15 19.66
CA ASN A 22 1.91 16.73 20.15
C ASN A 22 2.19 17.94 21.05
N VAL A 23 1.67 19.11 20.68
CA VAL A 23 1.83 20.41 21.40
C VAL A 23 0.63 20.69 22.32
N THR A 24 -0.47 19.98 22.14
CA THR A 24 -1.71 20.07 22.93
C THR A 24 -2.07 18.71 23.53
N PRO A 25 -1.28 18.20 24.51
CA PRO A 25 -1.52 16.88 25.10
C PRO A 25 -2.85 16.75 25.84
N GLU A 26 -3.51 17.86 26.14
CA GLU A 26 -4.86 17.93 26.74
C GLU A 26 -5.97 17.49 25.77
N VAL A 27 -5.70 17.52 24.46
CA VAL A 27 -6.62 17.03 23.42
C VAL A 27 -6.39 15.55 23.22
N ASP A 28 -7.42 14.74 23.44
CA ASP A 28 -7.35 13.29 23.19
C ASP A 28 -7.28 13.00 21.68
N ILE A 29 -6.21 12.30 21.27
CA ILE A 29 -5.94 11.91 19.90
C ILE A 29 -6.00 10.39 19.67
N SER A 30 -6.27 9.59 20.70
CA SER A 30 -6.20 8.13 20.68
C SER A 30 -7.11 7.51 19.61
N GLU A 31 -8.31 8.06 19.43
CA GLU A 31 -9.30 7.61 18.45
C GLU A 31 -9.49 8.59 17.27
N ARG A 32 -8.60 9.57 17.13
CA ARG A 32 -8.68 10.55 16.03
C ARG A 32 -8.29 9.89 14.71
N ILE A 33 -9.22 9.89 13.75
CA ILE A 33 -9.08 9.24 12.46
C ILE A 33 -8.89 10.27 11.34
N ILE A 34 -7.93 10.04 10.46
CA ILE A 34 -7.69 10.83 9.24
C ILE A 34 -8.26 10.04 8.06
N THR A 35 -9.14 10.68 7.29
CA THR A 35 -9.82 10.05 6.14
C THR A 35 -9.42 10.64 4.79
N SER A 36 -8.76 11.81 4.78
CA SER A 36 -8.30 12.45 3.54
C SER A 36 -6.82 12.17 3.30
N PRO A 37 -6.42 11.73 2.10
CA PRO A 37 -5.00 11.56 1.73
C PRO A 37 -4.31 12.90 1.43
N ASN A 38 -5.08 13.98 1.35
CA ASN A 38 -4.58 15.30 1.02
C ASN A 38 -4.42 16.16 2.28
N VAL A 39 -3.52 17.12 2.20
CA VAL A 39 -3.30 18.14 3.22
C VAL A 39 -3.70 19.51 2.70
N ASN A 40 -3.87 20.49 3.58
CA ASN A 40 -4.17 21.88 3.20
C ASN A 40 -3.18 22.84 3.85
N ARG A 41 -2.91 23.96 3.17
CA ARG A 41 -2.26 25.14 3.75
C ARG A 41 -3.35 26.21 3.88
N PRO A 42 -3.76 26.61 5.09
CA PRO A 42 -4.96 27.39 5.30
C PRO A 42 -4.79 28.89 5.03
N ALA A 43 -3.99 29.27 4.02
CA ALA A 43 -3.72 30.69 3.72
C ALA A 43 -4.99 31.49 3.42
N LEU A 44 -5.93 30.94 2.63
CA LEU A 44 -7.22 31.59 2.34
C LEU A 44 -8.14 31.60 3.56
N GLN A 45 -8.12 30.55 4.35
CA GLN A 45 -8.92 30.47 5.59
C GLN A 45 -8.45 31.49 6.62
N LEU A 46 -7.15 31.73 6.69
CA LEU A 46 -6.57 32.79 7.51
C LEU A 46 -6.98 34.20 7.03
N ALA A 47 -7.29 34.36 5.74
CA ALA A 47 -7.85 35.59 5.19
C ALA A 47 -9.41 35.67 5.29
N GLY A 48 -10.05 34.68 5.94
CA GLY A 48 -11.51 34.67 6.18
C GLY A 48 -12.32 34.01 5.05
N PHE A 49 -11.66 33.35 4.04
CA PHE A 49 -12.36 32.70 2.94
C PHE A 49 -12.46 31.19 3.15
N PHE A 50 -13.69 30.68 3.31
CA PHE A 50 -13.97 29.27 3.62
C PHE A 50 -14.82 28.57 2.55
N GLU A 51 -15.12 29.21 1.41
CA GLU A 51 -15.84 28.56 0.34
C GLU A 51 -15.03 27.36 -0.20
N ASN A 52 -15.67 26.20 -0.34
CA ASN A 52 -15.05 24.94 -0.74
C ASN A 52 -13.90 24.45 0.18
N PHE A 53 -13.88 24.90 1.44
CA PHE A 53 -12.90 24.42 2.41
C PHE A 53 -13.17 22.96 2.79
N ASP A 54 -12.20 22.09 2.53
CA ASP A 54 -12.26 20.68 2.92
C ASP A 54 -11.71 20.52 4.35
N LYS A 55 -12.61 20.48 5.30
CA LYS A 55 -12.31 20.35 6.73
C LYS A 55 -11.66 19.01 7.11
N ASN A 56 -11.77 17.98 6.27
CA ASN A 56 -11.21 16.65 6.56
C ASN A 56 -9.71 16.57 6.35
N ARG A 57 -9.08 17.64 5.85
CA ARG A 57 -7.64 17.68 5.62
C ARG A 57 -6.88 18.17 6.84
N ILE A 58 -5.70 17.59 7.07
CA ILE A 58 -4.72 18.14 8.02
C ILE A 58 -4.26 19.51 7.52
N GLN A 59 -4.22 20.49 8.42
CA GLN A 59 -3.82 21.87 8.12
C GLN A 59 -2.35 22.07 8.44
N LEU A 60 -1.56 22.63 7.51
CA LEU A 60 -0.12 22.86 7.67
C LEU A 60 0.18 24.35 7.75
N ILE A 61 0.83 24.78 8.82
CA ILE A 61 1.32 26.15 9.03
C ILE A 61 2.81 26.19 8.73
N GLY A 62 3.17 26.86 7.65
CA GLY A 62 4.55 27.18 7.27
C GLY A 62 4.87 28.65 7.51
N ASN A 63 6.07 29.09 7.06
CA ASN A 63 6.52 30.48 7.24
C ASN A 63 5.52 31.52 6.68
N VAL A 64 4.92 31.24 5.54
CA VAL A 64 3.99 32.19 4.89
C VAL A 64 2.75 32.42 5.73
N GLU A 65 2.10 31.34 6.18
CA GLU A 65 0.94 31.40 7.07
C GLU A 65 1.32 32.02 8.41
N TYR A 66 2.46 31.64 8.96
CA TYR A 66 2.97 32.15 10.23
C TYR A 66 3.23 33.67 10.18
N SER A 67 3.96 34.15 9.17
CA SER A 67 4.20 35.58 9.00
C SER A 67 2.89 36.36 8.77
N TYR A 68 1.96 35.82 8.01
CA TYR A 68 0.65 36.45 7.83
C TYR A 68 -0.08 36.57 9.16
N MET A 69 -0.12 35.53 9.98
CA MET A 69 -0.77 35.49 11.29
C MET A 69 -0.16 36.51 12.26
N TYR A 70 1.16 36.61 12.33
CA TYR A 70 1.83 37.39 13.40
C TYR A 70 2.32 38.75 12.95
N ASP A 71 2.56 38.99 11.65
CA ASP A 71 3.07 40.25 11.12
C ASP A 71 1.95 41.15 10.52
N LYS A 72 0.81 40.55 10.12
CA LYS A 72 -0.24 41.26 9.37
C LYS A 72 -1.55 41.36 10.12
N MET A 73 -1.89 40.40 10.99
CA MET A 73 -3.16 40.36 11.71
C MET A 73 -3.02 40.99 13.10
N THR A 74 -4.03 41.74 13.52
CA THR A 74 -4.20 42.18 14.92
C THR A 74 -4.51 40.99 15.82
N SER A 75 -4.45 41.18 17.15
CA SER A 75 -4.78 40.15 18.13
C SER A 75 -6.23 39.68 18.01
N GLU A 76 -7.14 40.62 17.78
CA GLU A 76 -8.57 40.37 17.62
C GLU A 76 -8.85 39.58 16.32
N GLU A 77 -8.26 39.99 15.21
CA GLU A 77 -8.40 39.28 13.92
C GLU A 77 -7.88 37.86 14.03
N ARG A 78 -6.72 37.64 14.69
CA ARG A 78 -6.20 36.30 14.96
C ARG A 78 -7.18 35.45 15.75
N HIS A 79 -7.73 35.97 16.82
CA HIS A 79 -8.66 35.25 17.68
C HIS A 79 -9.90 34.78 16.90
N VAL A 80 -10.50 35.66 16.11
CA VAL A 80 -11.66 35.36 15.28
C VAL A 80 -11.31 34.33 14.19
N CYS A 81 -10.20 34.56 13.50
CA CYS A 81 -9.76 33.68 12.40
C CYS A 81 -9.43 32.28 12.89
N PHE A 82 -8.67 32.14 13.97
CA PHE A 82 -8.32 30.84 14.56
C PHE A 82 -9.56 30.13 15.09
N GLY A 83 -10.48 30.87 15.76
CA GLY A 83 -11.74 30.30 16.21
C GLY A 83 -12.58 29.75 15.05
N ASN A 84 -12.67 30.51 13.95
CA ASN A 84 -13.36 30.04 12.74
C ASN A 84 -12.72 28.76 12.16
N LEU A 85 -11.39 28.74 11.98
CA LEU A 85 -10.68 27.56 11.44
C LEU A 85 -10.88 26.32 12.33
N MET A 86 -10.75 26.48 13.64
CA MET A 86 -10.89 25.38 14.60
C MET A 86 -12.35 24.94 14.77
N GLY A 87 -13.33 25.84 14.59
CA GLY A 87 -14.74 25.51 14.60
C GLY A 87 -15.20 24.54 13.51
N TYR A 88 -14.38 24.35 12.46
CA TYR A 88 -14.60 23.28 11.47
C TYR A 88 -14.17 21.89 11.95
N GLU A 89 -13.62 21.76 13.17
CA GLU A 89 -13.18 20.49 13.75
C GLU A 89 -12.17 19.75 12.85
N VAL A 90 -11.20 20.48 12.30
CA VAL A 90 -10.16 19.89 11.42
C VAL A 90 -9.39 18.78 12.16
N PRO A 91 -8.91 17.74 11.45
CA PRO A 91 -8.31 16.56 12.08
C PRO A 91 -7.07 16.87 12.92
N ALA A 92 -6.23 17.79 12.44
CA ALA A 92 -5.06 18.32 13.14
C ALA A 92 -4.53 19.58 12.45
N ILE A 93 -3.80 20.40 13.21
CA ILE A 93 -3.01 21.52 12.70
C ILE A 93 -1.54 21.25 13.01
N VAL A 94 -0.66 21.32 11.99
CA VAL A 94 0.77 21.02 12.14
C VAL A 94 1.60 22.27 11.85
N PHE A 95 2.40 22.70 12.82
CA PHE A 95 3.38 23.76 12.68
C PHE A 95 4.69 23.14 12.16
N CYS A 96 5.17 23.62 11.02
CA CYS A 96 6.41 23.18 10.39
C CYS A 96 7.61 24.01 10.84
N ARG A 97 8.84 23.53 10.58
CA ARG A 97 10.11 24.25 10.79
C ARG A 97 10.37 24.66 12.24
N GLY A 98 9.85 23.94 13.21
CA GLY A 98 10.00 24.31 14.63
C GLY A 98 9.34 25.64 14.99
N LEU A 99 8.38 26.14 14.19
CA LEU A 99 7.66 27.36 14.45
C LEU A 99 6.94 27.31 15.81
N GLU A 100 7.07 28.35 16.60
CA GLU A 100 6.50 28.41 17.95
C GLU A 100 4.97 28.55 17.90
N VAL A 101 4.29 27.76 18.69
CA VAL A 101 2.83 27.84 18.85
C VAL A 101 2.50 28.75 20.01
N SER A 102 1.88 29.89 19.74
CA SER A 102 1.55 30.88 20.80
C SER A 102 0.56 30.29 21.84
N PRO A 103 0.65 30.72 23.11
CA PRO A 103 -0.27 30.26 24.15
C PRO A 103 -1.76 30.48 23.81
N GLY A 104 -2.09 31.61 23.17
CA GLY A 104 -3.45 31.92 22.74
C GLY A 104 -3.97 30.95 21.68
N PHE A 105 -3.10 30.54 20.72
CA PHE A 105 -3.45 29.53 19.72
C PHE A 105 -3.68 28.15 20.36
N LYS A 106 -2.81 27.74 21.29
CA LYS A 106 -2.96 26.49 22.04
C LYS A 106 -4.26 26.44 22.81
N GLN A 107 -4.59 27.51 23.53
CA GLN A 107 -5.81 27.57 24.34
C GLN A 107 -7.07 27.46 23.47
N LEU A 108 -7.09 28.13 22.30
CA LEU A 108 -8.20 28.01 21.35
C LEU A 108 -8.32 26.60 20.79
N ALA A 109 -7.21 25.97 20.48
CA ALA A 109 -7.17 24.60 19.97
C ALA A 109 -7.72 23.58 20.99
N ILE A 110 -7.31 23.72 22.25
CA ILE A 110 -7.84 22.90 23.36
C ILE A 110 -9.34 23.10 23.52
N ASN A 111 -9.81 24.36 23.54
CA ASN A 111 -11.24 24.69 23.70
C ASN A 111 -12.12 24.13 22.57
N ASN A 112 -11.56 24.00 21.34
CA ASN A 112 -12.25 23.46 20.16
C ASN A 112 -11.93 21.98 19.92
N ASN A 113 -11.22 21.33 20.85
CA ASN A 113 -10.82 19.90 20.70
C ASN A 113 -10.07 19.60 19.38
N VAL A 114 -9.20 20.52 18.94
CA VAL A 114 -8.38 20.38 17.74
C VAL A 114 -6.92 20.11 18.12
N PRO A 115 -6.33 18.97 17.77
CA PRO A 115 -4.92 18.67 18.09
C PRO A 115 -3.97 19.56 17.29
N VAL A 116 -2.98 20.11 17.99
CA VAL A 116 -1.87 20.85 17.40
C VAL A 116 -0.59 20.06 17.53
N LEU A 117 0.08 19.89 16.39
CA LEU A 117 1.33 19.14 16.27
C LEU A 117 2.44 20.08 15.80
N SER A 118 3.68 19.70 16.03
CA SER A 118 4.86 20.41 15.52
C SER A 118 5.88 19.46 14.91
N THR A 119 6.72 20.00 14.02
CA THR A 119 7.85 19.29 13.42
C THR A 119 8.92 20.30 12.96
N ASP A 120 10.18 19.85 12.95
CA ASP A 120 11.32 20.63 12.41
C ASP A 120 11.37 20.54 10.87
N MET A 121 10.63 19.62 10.25
CA MET A 121 10.59 19.46 8.80
C MET A 121 10.10 20.75 8.12
N ASP A 122 10.67 21.06 6.96
CA ASP A 122 10.11 22.11 6.10
C ASP A 122 8.76 21.67 5.51
N THR A 123 7.93 22.67 5.17
CA THR A 123 6.55 22.44 4.73
C THR A 123 6.45 21.57 3.50
N CYS A 124 7.34 21.72 2.50
CA CYS A 124 7.27 20.93 1.26
C CYS A 124 7.64 19.46 1.50
N SER A 125 8.69 19.23 2.28
CA SER A 125 9.12 17.89 2.68
C SER A 125 8.05 17.19 3.50
N LEU A 126 7.40 17.89 4.44
CA LEU A 126 6.30 17.35 5.22
C LEU A 126 5.08 17.00 4.35
N ILE A 127 4.68 17.89 3.42
CA ILE A 127 3.58 17.62 2.47
C ILE A 127 3.85 16.31 1.71
N ALA A 128 5.04 16.20 1.10
CA ALA A 128 5.39 15.03 0.31
C ALA A 128 5.38 13.74 1.14
N ALA A 129 5.96 13.78 2.35
CA ALA A 129 6.00 12.64 3.26
C ALA A 129 4.60 12.25 3.75
N MET A 130 3.79 13.24 4.16
CA MET A 130 2.44 13.03 4.70
C MET A 130 1.50 12.48 3.63
N VAL A 131 1.47 13.07 2.44
CA VAL A 131 0.63 12.59 1.32
C VAL A 131 1.02 11.17 0.93
N ARG A 132 2.31 10.84 0.89
CA ARG A 132 2.79 9.48 0.63
C ARG A 132 2.29 8.48 1.67
N VAL A 133 2.44 8.81 2.96
CA VAL A 133 1.99 7.94 4.06
C VAL A 133 0.47 7.78 4.05
N LEU A 134 -0.28 8.87 3.88
CA LEU A 134 -1.74 8.84 3.86
C LEU A 134 -2.28 8.07 2.65
N LYS A 135 -1.71 8.24 1.46
CA LYS A 135 -2.08 7.45 0.27
C LYS A 135 -1.82 5.96 0.47
N GLU A 136 -0.69 5.61 1.09
CA GLU A 136 -0.36 4.21 1.40
C GLU A 136 -1.36 3.61 2.40
N GLU A 137 -1.71 4.34 3.46
CA GLU A 137 -2.56 3.83 4.53
C GLU A 137 -4.07 3.85 4.18
N LEU A 138 -4.51 4.84 3.41
CA LEU A 138 -5.89 4.97 2.94
C LEU A 138 -6.17 4.25 1.61
N ALA A 139 -5.16 3.56 1.07
CA ALA A 139 -5.30 2.85 -0.19
C ALA A 139 -6.41 1.79 -0.11
N PRO A 140 -7.29 1.69 -1.12
CA PRO A 140 -8.26 0.62 -1.19
C PRO A 140 -7.59 -0.73 -1.00
N THR A 141 -8.13 -1.54 -0.09
CA THR A 141 -7.53 -2.83 0.30
C THR A 141 -8.57 -3.93 0.16
N ILE A 142 -8.15 -5.08 -0.38
CA ILE A 142 -8.93 -6.32 -0.38
C ILE A 142 -8.05 -7.45 0.18
N SER A 143 -8.69 -8.43 0.80
CA SER A 143 -8.03 -9.67 1.23
C SER A 143 -8.40 -10.78 0.27
N ILE A 144 -7.42 -11.55 -0.18
CA ILE A 144 -7.63 -12.70 -1.04
C ILE A 144 -6.93 -13.94 -0.48
N HIS A 145 -7.50 -15.12 -0.73
CA HIS A 145 -6.83 -16.39 -0.44
C HIS A 145 -5.76 -16.67 -1.48
N GLY A 146 -4.52 -16.85 -1.02
CA GLY A 146 -3.40 -17.13 -1.87
C GLY A 146 -2.07 -17.04 -1.13
N VAL A 147 -0.99 -17.26 -1.87
CA VAL A 147 0.38 -17.11 -1.38
C VAL A 147 1.09 -16.06 -2.23
N LEU A 148 1.70 -15.09 -1.59
CA LEU A 148 2.55 -14.11 -2.27
C LEU A 148 4.01 -14.38 -1.97
N VAL A 149 4.79 -14.59 -3.03
CA VAL A 149 6.24 -14.77 -2.96
C VAL A 149 6.94 -13.79 -3.89
N GLU A 150 8.17 -13.44 -3.54
CA GLU A 150 9.04 -12.72 -4.46
C GLU A 150 10.01 -13.71 -5.11
N ILE A 151 9.97 -13.77 -6.44
CA ILE A 151 10.80 -14.64 -7.27
C ILE A 151 11.64 -13.78 -8.22
N PHE A 152 12.96 -13.74 -8.05
CA PHE A 152 13.88 -12.91 -8.84
C PHE A 152 13.50 -11.42 -8.92
N GLY A 153 12.90 -10.88 -7.86
CA GLY A 153 12.44 -9.50 -7.79
C GLY A 153 10.99 -9.27 -8.25
N GLU A 154 10.36 -10.24 -8.94
CA GLU A 154 8.95 -10.17 -9.33
C GLU A 154 8.04 -10.72 -8.22
N GLY A 155 6.95 -10.01 -7.90
CA GLY A 155 5.93 -10.50 -6.98
C GLY A 155 4.98 -11.45 -7.71
N VAL A 156 4.98 -12.70 -7.29
CA VAL A 156 4.14 -13.76 -7.83
C VAL A 156 3.07 -14.14 -6.82
N LEU A 157 1.82 -13.87 -7.19
CA LEU A 157 0.66 -14.24 -6.40
C LEU A 157 0.14 -15.60 -6.86
N ILE A 158 0.24 -16.61 -6.01
CA ILE A 158 -0.22 -17.97 -6.28
C ILE A 158 -1.62 -18.13 -5.70
N THR A 159 -2.62 -18.39 -6.55
CA THR A 159 -4.02 -18.62 -6.19
C THR A 159 -4.46 -20.02 -6.60
N GLY A 160 -5.63 -20.45 -6.15
CA GLY A 160 -6.21 -21.76 -6.45
C GLY A 160 -6.97 -22.33 -5.26
N GLU A 161 -7.62 -23.47 -5.43
CA GLU A 161 -8.44 -24.09 -4.41
C GLU A 161 -7.63 -24.46 -3.15
N SER A 162 -8.34 -24.57 -2.02
CA SER A 162 -7.70 -24.99 -0.76
C SER A 162 -7.18 -26.42 -0.90
N GLY A 163 -5.91 -26.64 -0.47
CA GLY A 163 -5.29 -27.95 -0.56
C GLY A 163 -4.61 -28.28 -1.90
N ILE A 164 -4.61 -27.37 -2.83
CA ILE A 164 -4.01 -27.57 -4.15
C ILE A 164 -2.45 -27.53 -4.15
N GLY A 165 -1.82 -27.27 -3.01
CA GLY A 165 -0.37 -27.26 -2.85
C GLY A 165 0.28 -25.88 -2.92
N LYS A 166 -0.46 -24.79 -2.64
CA LYS A 166 0.09 -23.42 -2.66
C LYS A 166 1.22 -23.22 -1.64
N SER A 167 0.96 -23.55 -0.36
CA SER A 167 1.92 -23.37 0.74
C SER A 167 3.14 -24.28 0.60
N GLU A 168 2.95 -25.52 0.15
CA GLU A 168 4.05 -26.45 -0.15
C GLU A 168 4.95 -25.93 -1.30
N SER A 169 4.33 -25.37 -2.33
CA SER A 169 5.05 -24.73 -3.44
C SER A 169 5.83 -23.51 -2.97
N ALA A 170 5.24 -22.69 -2.09
CA ALA A 170 5.92 -21.53 -1.52
C ALA A 170 7.13 -21.96 -0.68
N LEU A 171 7.00 -22.99 0.15
CA LEU A 171 8.12 -23.52 0.93
C LEU A 171 9.29 -23.98 0.05
N GLU A 172 9.01 -24.69 -1.05
CA GLU A 172 10.02 -25.10 -2.01
C GLU A 172 10.68 -23.88 -2.69
N ILE A 173 9.90 -22.87 -3.07
CA ILE A 173 10.38 -21.60 -3.62
C ILE A 173 11.32 -20.89 -2.62
N ILE A 174 10.95 -20.83 -1.33
CA ILE A 174 11.78 -20.25 -0.26
C ILE A 174 13.12 -21.01 -0.12
N ARG A 175 13.07 -22.34 -0.10
CA ARG A 175 14.28 -23.18 -0.03
C ARG A 175 15.22 -22.98 -1.22
N ARG A 176 14.72 -22.51 -2.34
CA ARG A 176 15.49 -22.16 -3.55
C ARG A 176 16.07 -20.74 -3.50
N GLY A 177 15.87 -20.01 -2.40
CA GLY A 177 16.48 -18.70 -2.14
C GLY A 177 15.58 -17.51 -2.45
N HIS A 178 14.29 -17.73 -2.67
CA HIS A 178 13.29 -16.67 -2.84
C HIS A 178 12.65 -16.28 -1.50
N ARG A 179 11.75 -15.30 -1.50
CA ARG A 179 11.22 -14.71 -0.28
C ARG A 179 9.71 -14.88 -0.16
N LEU A 180 9.25 -15.28 1.03
CA LEU A 180 7.85 -15.25 1.41
C LEU A 180 7.42 -13.82 1.73
N VAL A 181 6.26 -13.42 1.23
CA VAL A 181 5.58 -12.19 1.63
C VAL A 181 4.36 -12.52 2.49
N SER A 182 3.50 -13.42 2.03
CA SER A 182 2.32 -13.88 2.76
C SER A 182 1.93 -15.29 2.36
N ASP A 183 1.38 -16.06 3.32
CA ASP A 183 0.71 -17.33 3.09
C ASP A 183 -0.75 -17.25 3.57
N ASP A 184 -1.63 -18.02 2.92
CA ASP A 184 -3.06 -18.14 3.15
C ASP A 184 -3.87 -16.88 2.85
N VAL A 185 -3.60 -15.75 3.48
CA VAL A 185 -4.29 -14.47 3.25
C VAL A 185 -3.31 -13.41 2.80
N VAL A 186 -3.58 -12.80 1.65
CA VAL A 186 -2.81 -11.68 1.09
C VAL A 186 -3.67 -10.43 1.08
N GLU A 187 -3.24 -9.39 1.80
CA GLU A 187 -3.84 -8.05 1.70
C GLU A 187 -3.27 -7.33 0.48
N LEU A 188 -4.11 -7.07 -0.51
CA LEU A 188 -3.77 -6.30 -1.70
C LEU A 188 -4.21 -4.86 -1.55
N ARG A 189 -3.27 -3.91 -1.75
CA ARG A 189 -3.52 -2.47 -1.68
C ARG A 189 -3.22 -1.80 -3.00
N LYS A 190 -4.15 -0.98 -3.48
CA LYS A 190 -3.95 -0.13 -4.67
C LYS A 190 -3.19 1.13 -4.28
N ILE A 191 -1.91 1.23 -4.66
CA ILE A 191 -1.04 2.37 -4.34
C ILE A 191 -1.10 3.47 -5.41
N SER A 192 -1.26 3.07 -6.67
CA SER A 192 -1.43 3.97 -7.83
C SER A 192 -2.42 3.37 -8.82
N ASP A 193 -2.59 4.03 -9.99
CA ASP A 193 -3.53 3.56 -11.02
C ASP A 193 -3.08 2.27 -11.71
N ASP A 194 -1.81 1.88 -11.55
CA ASP A 194 -1.18 0.73 -12.19
C ASP A 194 -0.45 -0.21 -11.20
N THR A 195 -0.45 0.10 -9.90
CA THR A 195 0.38 -0.61 -8.93
C THR A 195 -0.43 -1.16 -7.76
N ILE A 196 -0.33 -2.47 -7.54
CA ILE A 196 -0.87 -3.17 -6.38
C ILE A 196 0.29 -3.73 -5.55
N ILE A 197 0.27 -3.43 -4.25
CA ILE A 197 1.20 -4.00 -3.27
C ILE A 197 0.46 -5.06 -2.45
N GLY A 198 1.06 -6.25 -2.35
CA GLY A 198 0.60 -7.31 -1.45
C GLY A 198 1.44 -7.37 -0.18
N ARG A 199 0.80 -7.71 0.94
CA ARG A 199 1.44 -7.95 2.24
C ARG A 199 0.69 -9.01 3.04
N ALA A 200 1.32 -9.52 4.08
CA ALA A 200 0.66 -10.34 5.08
C ALA A 200 -0.13 -9.49 6.07
N PRO A 201 -1.28 -9.97 6.60
CA PRO A 201 -1.84 -9.47 7.84
C PRO A 201 -0.82 -9.55 8.99
N ASP A 202 -0.86 -8.59 9.93
CA ASP A 202 0.13 -8.53 11.03
C ASP A 202 0.18 -9.81 11.86
N ILE A 203 -0.98 -10.49 12.04
CA ILE A 203 -1.12 -11.73 12.85
C ILE A 203 -0.42 -12.92 12.18
N THR A 204 -0.45 -13.02 10.84
CA THR A 204 0.09 -14.18 10.10
C THR A 204 1.45 -13.89 9.45
N ARG A 205 2.04 -12.73 9.76
CA ARG A 205 3.31 -12.31 9.18
C ARG A 205 4.42 -13.35 9.40
N HIS A 206 5.09 -13.75 8.32
CA HIS A 206 6.19 -14.73 8.28
C HIS A 206 5.79 -16.18 8.62
N LEU A 207 4.51 -16.43 8.87
CA LEU A 207 4.01 -17.77 9.12
C LEU A 207 3.58 -18.46 7.82
N ILE A 208 3.71 -19.77 7.78
CA ILE A 208 3.21 -20.64 6.72
C ILE A 208 2.52 -21.84 7.34
N GLU A 209 1.35 -22.21 6.83
CA GLU A 209 0.64 -23.41 7.29
C GLU A 209 0.92 -24.59 6.35
N LEU A 210 1.41 -25.69 6.92
CA LEU A 210 1.66 -26.94 6.20
C LEU A 210 0.77 -28.05 6.75
N ARG A 211 -0.06 -28.61 5.91
CA ARG A 211 -0.95 -29.71 6.32
C ARG A 211 -0.16 -30.91 6.87
N GLY A 212 -0.55 -31.38 8.04
CA GLY A 212 0.12 -32.49 8.72
C GLY A 212 1.36 -32.12 9.54
N ILE A 213 1.87 -30.89 9.39
CA ILE A 213 3.00 -30.36 10.16
C ILE A 213 2.51 -29.26 11.12
N GLY A 214 1.62 -28.37 10.65
CA GLY A 214 1.13 -27.23 11.38
C GLY A 214 1.74 -25.90 10.90
N ILE A 215 1.74 -24.89 11.78
CA ILE A 215 2.27 -23.56 11.49
C ILE A 215 3.77 -23.51 11.76
N ILE A 216 4.53 -23.01 10.82
CA ILE A 216 5.98 -22.77 10.95
C ILE A 216 6.31 -21.29 10.73
N ASP A 217 7.30 -20.79 11.44
CA ASP A 217 7.86 -19.45 11.25
C ASP A 217 9.03 -19.50 10.26
N VAL A 218 8.79 -19.00 9.06
CA VAL A 218 9.76 -19.01 7.96
C VAL A 218 11.00 -18.18 8.28
N LYS A 219 10.81 -17.02 8.92
CA LYS A 219 11.92 -16.14 9.30
C LYS A 219 12.85 -16.79 10.31
N THR A 220 12.28 -17.49 11.29
CA THR A 220 13.05 -18.21 12.31
C THR A 220 13.78 -19.43 11.74
N LEU A 221 13.15 -20.17 10.82
CA LEU A 221 13.73 -21.41 10.27
C LEU A 221 14.73 -21.17 9.13
N PHE A 222 14.50 -20.18 8.27
CA PHE A 222 15.28 -19.95 7.04
C PHE A 222 16.04 -18.61 7.04
N GLY A 223 15.91 -17.82 8.10
CA GLY A 223 16.59 -16.55 8.25
C GLY A 223 15.82 -15.35 7.66
N VAL A 224 16.29 -14.14 8.02
CA VAL A 224 15.64 -12.87 7.61
C VAL A 224 15.64 -12.66 6.09
N GLN A 225 16.55 -13.24 5.36
CA GLN A 225 16.62 -13.19 3.89
C GLN A 225 15.49 -13.94 3.19
N SER A 226 14.79 -14.86 3.88
CA SER A 226 13.72 -15.69 3.32
C SER A 226 12.34 -15.03 3.36
N VAL A 227 12.22 -13.84 3.97
CA VAL A 227 10.97 -13.12 4.11
C VAL A 227 11.04 -11.69 3.58
N LYS A 228 9.89 -11.14 3.22
CA LYS A 228 9.74 -9.75 2.81
C LYS A 228 8.41 -9.22 3.32
N GLU A 229 8.36 -7.98 3.79
CA GLU A 229 7.15 -7.43 4.41
C GLU A 229 6.06 -7.07 3.40
N LYS A 230 6.45 -6.56 2.24
CA LYS A 230 5.54 -6.17 1.15
C LYS A 230 6.21 -6.33 -0.21
N GLN A 231 5.42 -6.60 -1.23
CA GLN A 231 5.88 -6.75 -2.62
C GLN A 231 4.81 -6.27 -3.60
N GLU A 232 5.23 -5.60 -4.68
CA GLU A 232 4.37 -5.36 -5.84
C GLU A 232 3.93 -6.68 -6.46
N VAL A 233 2.64 -6.82 -6.80
CA VAL A 233 2.11 -8.00 -7.49
C VAL A 233 2.26 -7.81 -8.98
N ASN A 234 3.20 -8.52 -9.58
CA ASN A 234 3.54 -8.40 -11.00
C ASN A 234 2.92 -9.50 -11.87
N LEU A 235 2.65 -10.67 -11.26
CA LEU A 235 2.15 -11.85 -11.95
C LEU A 235 1.24 -12.64 -11.02
N VAL A 236 0.17 -13.19 -11.57
CA VAL A 236 -0.69 -14.18 -10.89
C VAL A 236 -0.46 -15.55 -11.51
N ILE A 237 -0.30 -16.56 -10.66
CA ILE A 237 -0.32 -17.96 -11.06
C ILE A 237 -1.55 -18.58 -10.42
N GLN A 238 -2.53 -18.93 -11.25
CA GLN A 238 -3.72 -19.64 -10.83
C GLN A 238 -3.51 -21.13 -11.00
N LEU A 239 -3.43 -21.84 -9.88
CA LEU A 239 -3.35 -23.29 -9.87
C LEU A 239 -4.74 -23.87 -10.05
N GLU A 240 -4.89 -24.85 -10.93
CA GLU A 240 -6.14 -25.55 -11.19
C GLU A 240 -5.92 -27.06 -11.32
N ASP A 241 -6.92 -27.85 -10.95
CA ASP A 241 -6.86 -29.29 -11.16
C ASP A 241 -6.83 -29.62 -12.65
N TRP A 242 -6.07 -30.68 -12.98
CA TRP A 242 -6.02 -31.15 -14.35
C TRP A 242 -7.36 -31.73 -14.79
N VAL A 243 -7.93 -31.21 -15.88
CA VAL A 243 -9.12 -31.73 -16.53
C VAL A 243 -8.77 -32.37 -17.88
N LYS A 244 -9.15 -33.63 -18.11
CA LYS A 244 -8.69 -34.45 -19.25
C LYS A 244 -8.99 -33.84 -20.61
N ASP A 245 -10.15 -33.23 -20.79
CA ASP A 245 -10.64 -32.74 -22.08
C ASP A 245 -10.56 -31.21 -22.21
N LYS A 246 -9.90 -30.51 -21.26
CA LYS A 246 -9.67 -29.08 -21.30
C LYS A 246 -8.42 -28.77 -22.13
N GLU A 247 -8.57 -27.89 -23.13
CA GLU A 247 -7.42 -27.35 -23.84
C GLU A 247 -6.66 -26.35 -22.95
N TYR A 248 -5.37 -26.58 -22.81
CA TYR A 248 -4.46 -25.69 -22.09
C TYR A 248 -3.58 -24.96 -23.07
N ASP A 249 -3.40 -23.66 -22.86
CA ASP A 249 -2.47 -22.86 -23.66
C ASP A 249 -1.05 -23.44 -23.54
N ARG A 250 -0.48 -23.82 -24.68
CA ARG A 250 0.88 -24.39 -24.75
C ARG A 250 1.92 -23.39 -25.26
N LEU A 251 1.47 -22.36 -25.95
CA LEU A 251 2.34 -21.43 -26.66
C LEU A 251 2.52 -20.12 -25.90
N GLY A 252 1.54 -19.71 -25.09
CA GLY A 252 1.58 -18.44 -24.37
C GLY A 252 1.60 -17.23 -25.31
N LEU A 253 0.91 -17.33 -26.46
CA LEU A 253 0.81 -16.26 -27.44
C LEU A 253 -0.13 -15.14 -26.98
N GLU A 254 -1.19 -15.51 -26.26
CA GLU A 254 -2.16 -14.57 -25.71
C GLU A 254 -1.86 -14.30 -24.23
N ASP A 255 -1.76 -13.03 -23.88
CA ASP A 255 -1.66 -12.62 -22.48
C ASP A 255 -3.07 -12.58 -21.86
N LYS A 256 -3.26 -13.37 -20.79
CA LYS A 256 -4.47 -13.35 -19.97
C LYS A 256 -4.25 -12.44 -18.78
N TYR A 257 -5.32 -11.84 -18.30
CA TYR A 257 -5.28 -10.91 -17.17
C TYR A 257 -6.35 -11.28 -16.16
N THR A 258 -6.05 -11.07 -14.90
CA THR A 258 -7.02 -10.99 -13.81
C THR A 258 -7.07 -9.56 -13.29
N GLU A 259 -8.16 -9.18 -12.63
CA GLU A 259 -8.36 -7.81 -12.18
C GLU A 259 -8.53 -7.76 -10.66
N PHE A 260 -7.74 -6.90 -10.00
CA PHE A 260 -7.90 -6.57 -8.59
C PHE A 260 -7.96 -5.05 -8.44
N LEU A 261 -8.94 -4.53 -7.73
CA LEU A 261 -9.12 -3.09 -7.46
C LEU A 261 -9.07 -2.20 -8.72
N GLY A 262 -9.55 -2.73 -9.87
CA GLY A 262 -9.55 -2.05 -11.16
C GLY A 262 -8.20 -2.08 -11.90
N ILE A 263 -7.22 -2.86 -11.42
CA ILE A 263 -5.91 -3.04 -12.07
C ILE A 263 -5.80 -4.45 -12.66
N LYS A 264 -5.43 -4.51 -13.94
CA LYS A 264 -5.22 -5.77 -14.66
C LYS A 264 -3.81 -6.29 -14.45
N ILE A 265 -3.69 -7.50 -13.92
CA ILE A 265 -2.41 -8.19 -13.68
C ILE A 265 -2.35 -9.43 -14.58
N PRO A 266 -1.23 -9.69 -15.28
CA PRO A 266 -1.07 -10.91 -16.07
C PRO A 266 -1.31 -12.17 -15.25
N VAL A 267 -1.99 -13.16 -15.82
CA VAL A 267 -2.29 -14.42 -15.14
C VAL A 267 -1.91 -15.63 -16.00
N HIS A 268 -1.29 -16.65 -15.38
CA HIS A 268 -1.07 -17.96 -15.97
C HIS A 268 -1.89 -19.01 -15.22
N ASN A 269 -2.72 -19.74 -15.96
CA ASN A 269 -3.46 -20.88 -15.41
C ASN A 269 -2.60 -22.14 -15.56
N ILE A 270 -2.18 -22.69 -14.44
CA ILE A 270 -1.27 -23.83 -14.38
C ILE A 270 -2.01 -25.06 -13.89
N PRO A 271 -2.25 -26.06 -14.78
CA PRO A 271 -2.87 -27.31 -14.37
C PRO A 271 -1.90 -28.18 -13.55
N ILE A 272 -2.37 -28.67 -12.41
CA ILE A 272 -1.59 -29.52 -11.53
C ILE A 272 -1.75 -30.97 -11.95
N ARG A 273 -0.63 -31.69 -12.01
CA ARG A 273 -0.55 -33.14 -12.15
C ARG A 273 0.47 -33.70 -11.16
N PRO A 274 0.26 -34.90 -10.63
CA PRO A 274 1.28 -35.60 -9.86
C PRO A 274 2.63 -35.63 -10.59
N GLY A 275 3.70 -35.31 -9.86
CA GLY A 275 5.06 -35.30 -10.41
C GLY A 275 5.52 -33.98 -11.07
N ARG A 276 4.66 -32.94 -11.16
CA ARG A 276 5.09 -31.61 -11.57
C ARG A 276 5.72 -30.85 -10.41
N ASN A 277 6.88 -30.27 -10.63
CA ASN A 277 7.48 -29.35 -9.66
C ASN A 277 6.94 -27.93 -9.90
N LEU A 278 6.03 -27.49 -9.06
CA LEU A 278 5.38 -26.18 -9.16
C LEU A 278 6.35 -25.03 -8.91
N ALA A 279 7.34 -25.20 -8.05
CA ALA A 279 8.34 -24.16 -7.79
C ALA A 279 9.13 -23.81 -9.06
N ILE A 280 9.57 -24.83 -9.81
CA ILE A 280 10.27 -24.60 -11.09
C ILE A 280 9.35 -23.89 -12.11
N ILE A 281 8.08 -24.24 -12.15
CA ILE A 281 7.12 -23.60 -13.06
C ILE A 281 6.92 -22.14 -12.67
N CYS A 282 6.80 -21.83 -11.37
CA CYS A 282 6.67 -20.45 -10.88
C CYS A 282 7.93 -19.63 -11.18
N GLU A 283 9.13 -20.19 -10.99
CA GLU A 283 10.39 -19.55 -11.38
C GLU A 283 10.45 -19.24 -12.87
N ALA A 284 10.11 -20.22 -13.71
CA ALA A 284 10.10 -20.05 -15.17
C ALA A 284 9.08 -18.99 -15.61
N ALA A 285 7.89 -18.95 -14.98
CA ALA A 285 6.86 -17.94 -15.26
C ALA A 285 7.33 -16.53 -14.87
N ALA A 286 7.96 -16.37 -13.71
CA ALA A 286 8.50 -15.09 -13.26
C ALA A 286 9.62 -14.57 -14.19
N ILE A 287 10.54 -15.45 -14.60
CA ILE A 287 11.62 -15.10 -15.54
C ILE A 287 11.04 -14.70 -16.89
N ASN A 288 10.10 -15.49 -17.43
CA ASN A 288 9.46 -15.21 -18.72
C ASN A 288 8.68 -13.89 -18.69
N HIS A 289 7.95 -13.62 -17.59
CA HIS A 289 7.28 -12.35 -17.37
C HIS A 289 8.26 -11.17 -17.42
N ARG A 290 9.39 -11.30 -16.72
CA ARG A 290 10.45 -10.28 -16.72
C ARG A 290 11.05 -10.07 -18.10
N GLN A 291 11.28 -11.14 -18.86
CA GLN A 291 11.75 -11.03 -20.24
C GLN A 291 10.76 -10.28 -21.14
N LYS A 292 9.45 -10.57 -21.02
CA LYS A 292 8.39 -9.84 -21.74
C LYS A 292 8.41 -8.35 -21.39
N LYS A 293 8.53 -7.98 -20.10
CA LYS A 293 8.69 -6.58 -19.67
C LYS A 293 9.92 -5.90 -20.30
N MET A 294 10.99 -6.64 -20.56
CA MET A 294 12.20 -6.15 -21.23
C MET A 294 12.08 -6.12 -22.76
N GLY A 295 10.90 -6.44 -23.33
CA GLY A 295 10.62 -6.37 -24.75
C GLY A 295 10.89 -7.66 -25.54
N TYR A 296 11.26 -8.78 -24.90
CA TYR A 296 11.46 -10.06 -25.58
C TYR A 296 10.33 -11.05 -25.26
N ASN A 297 9.65 -11.54 -26.31
CA ASN A 297 8.61 -12.56 -26.21
C ASN A 297 8.97 -13.77 -27.07
N ALA A 298 9.39 -14.85 -26.42
CA ALA A 298 9.84 -16.08 -27.10
C ALA A 298 8.75 -16.74 -27.95
N ALA A 299 7.48 -16.67 -27.52
CA ALA A 299 6.35 -17.22 -28.27
C ALA A 299 6.10 -16.45 -29.58
N GLN A 300 6.15 -15.12 -29.52
CA GLN A 300 6.02 -14.26 -30.71
C GLN A 300 7.21 -14.46 -31.66
N GLU A 301 8.41 -14.58 -31.13
CA GLU A 301 9.61 -14.84 -31.94
C GLU A 301 9.55 -16.20 -32.64
N LEU A 302 9.09 -17.25 -31.96
CA LEU A 302 8.83 -18.55 -32.54
C LEU A 302 7.80 -18.48 -33.68
N TYR A 303 6.67 -17.80 -33.42
CA TYR A 303 5.61 -17.60 -34.41
C TYR A 303 6.14 -16.92 -35.69
N LYS A 304 6.95 -15.85 -35.50
CA LYS A 304 7.59 -15.14 -36.61
C LYS A 304 8.50 -16.06 -37.44
N ARG A 305 9.37 -16.83 -36.80
CA ARG A 305 10.28 -17.79 -37.48
C ARG A 305 9.51 -18.85 -38.24
N VAL A 306 8.44 -19.40 -37.67
CA VAL A 306 7.60 -20.39 -38.36
C VAL A 306 6.93 -19.78 -39.58
N THR A 307 6.34 -18.57 -39.47
CA THR A 307 5.70 -17.86 -40.57
C THR A 307 6.70 -17.55 -41.70
N GLU A 308 7.89 -17.05 -41.36
CA GLU A 308 8.94 -16.76 -42.33
C GLU A 308 9.46 -18.02 -43.07
N ASN A 309 9.48 -19.18 -42.40
CA ASN A 309 9.86 -20.45 -43.02
C ASN A 309 8.77 -21.06 -43.91
N LEU A 310 7.49 -20.79 -43.62
CA LEU A 310 6.35 -21.22 -44.43
C LEU A 310 6.17 -20.38 -45.71
N MET A 311 6.73 -19.17 -45.75
CA MET A 311 6.69 -18.26 -46.90
C MET A 311 7.89 -18.45 -47.87
N LYS A 312 8.88 -19.27 -47.52
CA LYS A 312 10.01 -19.68 -48.38
C LYS A 312 9.71 -21.01 -49.08
#